data_6a7915ea49d8cef98b755bb58a823abc
#
_entry.id   6a7915ea49d8cef98b755bb58a823abc
#
_cell.length_a   1.000
_cell.length_b   1.000
_cell.length_c   1.000
_cell.angle_alpha   90.00
_cell.angle_beta   90.00
_cell.angle_gamma   90.00
#
_symmetry.space_group_name_H-M   'P 1'
#
loop_
_entity.id
_entity.type
_entity.pdbx_description
1 polymer ?
#
loop_
_entity_poly.entity_id
_entity_poly.type
_entity_poly.pdbx_seq_one_letter_code
_entity_poly.pdbx_strand_id
1 'polypeptide(L)'
;YTLEEVVARNYLIQERPDAILNIIDGTNLERNLYLTTQLVELGIPVVVAINMMDIVRKNGDQIRIDQLAKELGCKVVEISALKGTGIDEAAKEAMQAAESKIPMVPQHKFCGCVEHAIAHIEEACLHDRPEAQQRWYAIKIFERDDKVLEQLNIPDRKSTRLNSSHAEL
;
A
#
# COMPACT_ATOMS: atom_id res chain seq x y z
N TYR A 1 0.89 10.99 -9.64
CA TYR A 1 2.11 10.46 -8.99
C TYR A 1 3.28 11.42 -9.20
N THR A 2 4.07 11.67 -8.15
CA THR A 2 5.35 12.35 -8.29
C THR A 2 6.39 11.38 -8.86
N LEU A 3 7.49 11.94 -9.40
CA LEU A 3 8.57 11.12 -9.93
C LEU A 3 9.19 10.22 -8.83
N GLU A 4 9.31 10.76 -7.61
CA GLU A 4 9.84 10.05 -6.45
C GLU A 4 8.97 8.86 -6.05
N GLU A 5 7.64 9.03 -6.07
CA GLU A 5 6.69 7.93 -5.78
C GLU A 5 6.82 6.79 -6.79
N VAL A 6 7.02 7.12 -8.06
CA VAL A 6 7.23 6.13 -9.13
C VAL A 6 8.54 5.37 -8.94
N VAL A 7 9.61 6.07 -8.59
CA VAL A 7 10.93 5.45 -8.35
C VAL A 7 10.87 4.52 -7.14
N ALA A 8 10.29 5.00 -6.03
CA ALA A 8 10.12 4.19 -4.81
C ALA A 8 9.29 2.93 -5.09
N ARG A 9 8.17 3.07 -5.80
CA ARG A 9 7.31 1.97 -6.18
C ARG A 9 8.06 0.92 -7.01
N ASN A 10 8.77 1.34 -8.05
CA ASN A 10 9.50 0.43 -8.91
C ASN A 10 10.58 -0.33 -8.14
N TYR A 11 11.28 0.35 -7.24
CA TYR A 11 12.25 -0.27 -6.35
C TYR A 11 11.61 -1.36 -5.49
N LEU A 12 10.50 -1.05 -4.82
CA LEU A 12 9.80 -2.00 -3.93
C LEU A 12 9.29 -3.24 -4.67
N ILE A 13 8.86 -3.08 -5.93
CA ILE A 13 8.38 -4.19 -6.76
C ILE A 13 9.54 -5.08 -7.21
N GLN A 14 10.67 -4.49 -7.60
CA GLN A 14 11.81 -5.21 -8.15
C GLN A 14 12.66 -5.87 -7.07
N GLU A 15 13.03 -5.11 -6.05
CA GLU A 15 13.96 -5.56 -5.00
C GLU A 15 13.27 -6.32 -3.86
N ARG A 16 11.96 -6.08 -3.65
CA ARG A 16 11.15 -6.73 -2.61
C ARG A 16 11.87 -6.82 -1.26
N PRO A 17 12.07 -5.69 -0.57
CA PRO A 17 12.71 -5.69 0.74
C PRO A 17 11.91 -6.55 1.74
N ASP A 18 12.56 -7.02 2.80
CA ASP A 18 11.93 -7.85 3.83
C ASP A 18 10.86 -7.10 4.64
N ALA A 19 10.96 -5.78 4.75
CA ALA A 19 9.93 -4.91 5.34
C ALA A 19 10.05 -3.46 4.82
N ILE A 20 8.99 -2.70 5.01
CA ILE A 20 8.91 -1.27 4.68
C ILE A 20 8.63 -0.48 5.96
N LEU A 21 9.49 0.47 6.31
CA LEU A 21 9.18 1.51 7.29
C LEU A 21 8.68 2.75 6.56
N ASN A 22 7.37 2.95 6.58
CA ASN A 22 6.73 4.10 5.93
C ASN A 22 6.55 5.25 6.93
N ILE A 23 7.32 6.33 6.73
CA ILE A 23 7.25 7.52 7.58
C ILE A 23 6.28 8.51 6.95
N ILE A 24 5.23 8.87 7.70
CA ILE A 24 4.17 9.75 7.22
C ILE A 24 4.02 10.99 8.10
N ASP A 25 3.54 12.08 7.52
CA ASP A 25 3.26 13.32 8.21
C ASP A 25 1.88 13.26 8.89
N GLY A 26 1.85 13.28 10.22
CA GLY A 26 0.62 13.26 11.02
C GLY A 26 -0.23 14.51 10.86
N THR A 27 0.34 15.63 10.45
CA THR A 27 -0.39 16.88 10.22
C THR A 27 -1.14 16.89 8.89
N ASN A 28 -0.81 15.95 7.97
CA ASN A 28 -1.43 15.79 6.67
C ASN A 28 -1.72 14.31 6.36
N LEU A 29 -2.39 13.65 7.31
CA LEU A 29 -2.55 12.21 7.35
C LEU A 29 -3.29 11.67 6.12
N GLU A 30 -4.39 12.30 5.72
CA GLU A 30 -5.24 11.85 4.62
C GLU A 30 -4.46 11.66 3.32
N ARG A 31 -3.66 12.65 2.95
CA ARG A 31 -2.83 12.59 1.75
C ARG A 31 -1.79 11.45 1.82
N ASN A 32 -1.18 11.27 2.99
CA ASN A 32 -0.12 10.26 3.17
C ASN A 32 -0.69 8.84 3.22
N LEU A 33 -1.91 8.66 3.72
CA LEU A 33 -2.55 7.36 3.78
C LEU A 33 -2.85 6.78 2.40
N TYR A 34 -3.04 7.60 1.39
CA TYR A 34 -3.22 7.12 0.02
C TYR A 34 -2.02 6.30 -0.47
N LEU A 35 -0.79 6.79 -0.27
CA LEU A 35 0.41 6.02 -0.59
C LEU A 35 0.55 4.79 0.33
N THR A 36 0.22 4.94 1.61
CA THR A 36 0.29 3.84 2.58
C THR A 36 -0.57 2.65 2.15
N THR A 37 -1.80 2.89 1.70
CA THR A 37 -2.67 1.80 1.22
C THR A 37 -2.07 1.06 0.03
N GLN A 38 -1.41 1.77 -0.88
CA GLN A 38 -0.73 1.15 -2.02
C GLN A 38 0.49 0.31 -1.61
N LEU A 39 1.23 0.75 -0.57
CA LEU A 39 2.36 -0.03 -0.03
C LEU A 39 1.88 -1.33 0.62
N VAL A 40 0.76 -1.27 1.35
CA VAL A 40 0.13 -2.44 1.98
C VAL A 40 -0.28 -3.48 0.94
N GLU A 41 -0.77 -3.05 -0.22
CA GLU A 41 -1.19 -3.94 -1.31
C GLU A 41 -0.01 -4.68 -2.00
N LEU A 42 1.24 -4.24 -1.79
CA LEU A 42 2.42 -4.95 -2.31
C LEU A 42 2.69 -6.29 -1.62
N GLY A 43 2.01 -6.59 -0.52
CA GLY A 43 2.20 -7.81 0.26
C GLY A 43 3.54 -7.89 1.01
N ILE A 44 4.30 -6.78 1.06
CA ILE A 44 5.52 -6.63 1.85
C ILE A 44 5.12 -6.15 3.24
N PRO A 45 5.68 -6.68 4.34
CA PRO A 45 5.40 -6.18 5.68
C PRO A 45 5.64 -4.68 5.80
N VAL A 46 4.64 -3.92 6.26
CA VAL A 46 4.72 -2.47 6.43
C VAL A 46 4.58 -2.10 7.90
N VAL A 47 5.43 -1.21 8.36
CA VAL A 47 5.28 -0.49 9.63
C VAL A 47 5.11 0.98 9.30
N VAL A 48 4.08 1.60 9.84
CA VAL A 48 3.80 3.03 9.65
C VAL A 48 4.30 3.81 10.84
N ALA A 49 5.17 4.78 10.61
CA ALA A 49 5.65 5.72 11.64
C ALA A 49 5.03 7.10 11.38
N ILE A 50 4.09 7.51 12.23
CA ILE A 50 3.44 8.82 12.12
C ILE A 50 4.33 9.85 12.78
N ASN A 51 4.93 10.72 11.98
CA ASN A 51 5.80 11.79 12.43
C ASN A 51 5.01 13.06 12.77
N MET A 52 5.68 14.01 13.42
CA MET A 52 5.11 15.30 13.85
C MET A 52 3.97 15.19 14.88
N MET A 53 3.92 14.11 15.65
CA MET A 53 2.89 13.90 16.65
C MET A 53 2.88 14.96 17.77
N ASP A 54 4.00 15.63 18.00
CA ASP A 54 4.08 16.78 18.88
C ASP A 54 3.32 18.00 18.33
N ILE A 55 3.32 18.21 17.02
CA ILE A 55 2.56 19.27 16.35
C ILE A 55 1.06 18.92 16.34
N VAL A 56 0.71 17.67 16.00
CA VAL A 56 -0.68 17.18 16.05
C VAL A 56 -1.31 17.44 17.41
N ARG A 57 -0.62 17.05 18.49
CA ARG A 57 -1.08 17.28 19.88
C ARG A 57 -1.14 18.77 20.23
N LYS A 58 -0.19 19.58 19.76
CA LYS A 58 -0.20 21.03 19.99
C LYS A 58 -1.38 21.72 19.32
N ASN A 59 -1.81 21.24 18.17
CA ASN A 59 -2.99 21.74 17.47
C ASN A 59 -4.31 21.31 18.12
N GLY A 60 -4.28 20.40 19.10
CA GLY A 60 -5.48 19.83 19.72
C GLY A 60 -6.07 18.64 18.96
N ASP A 61 -5.42 18.19 17.90
CA ASP A 61 -5.86 17.05 17.10
C ASP A 61 -5.49 15.73 17.79
N GLN A 62 -6.26 14.68 17.48
CA GLN A 62 -6.04 13.33 18.00
C GLN A 62 -6.11 12.32 16.85
N ILE A 63 -5.09 11.48 16.75
CA ILE A 63 -5.07 10.35 15.82
C ILE A 63 -5.31 9.07 16.63
N ARG A 64 -6.32 8.29 16.23
CA ARG A 64 -6.62 6.99 16.87
C ARG A 64 -5.72 5.90 16.28
N ILE A 65 -4.53 5.75 16.83
CA ILE A 65 -3.46 4.85 16.35
C ILE A 65 -3.95 3.41 16.27
N ASP A 66 -4.62 2.91 17.30
CA ASP A 66 -5.10 1.52 17.36
C ASP A 66 -6.14 1.23 16.26
N GLN A 67 -7.04 2.18 16.01
CA GLN A 67 -8.03 2.06 14.94
C GLN A 67 -7.35 2.09 13.58
N LEU A 68 -6.42 3.01 13.37
CA LEU A 68 -5.67 3.13 12.12
C LEU A 68 -4.86 1.84 11.84
N ALA A 69 -4.18 1.30 12.85
CA ALA A 69 -3.44 0.05 12.75
C ALA A 69 -4.36 -1.12 12.33
N LYS A 70 -5.56 -1.18 12.90
CA LYS A 70 -6.55 -2.21 12.56
C LYS A 70 -7.06 -2.07 11.12
N GLU A 71 -7.38 -0.86 10.68
CA GLU A 71 -7.88 -0.60 9.32
C GLU A 71 -6.81 -0.87 8.24
N LEU A 72 -5.56 -0.50 8.53
CA LEU A 72 -4.44 -0.75 7.61
C LEU A 72 -3.94 -2.21 7.67
N GLY A 73 -4.23 -2.93 8.75
CA GLY A 73 -3.72 -4.28 8.98
C GLY A 73 -2.21 -4.32 9.28
N CYS A 74 -1.62 -3.21 9.75
CA CYS A 74 -0.20 -3.11 10.01
C CYS A 74 0.10 -2.40 11.34
N LYS A 75 1.34 -2.52 11.80
CA LYS A 75 1.79 -1.81 12.98
C LYS A 75 1.89 -0.31 12.69
N VAL A 76 1.38 0.50 13.61
CA VAL A 76 1.48 1.97 13.56
C VAL A 76 2.15 2.46 14.82
N VAL A 77 3.17 3.30 14.68
CA VAL A 77 3.97 3.87 15.75
C VAL A 77 3.95 5.40 15.66
N GLU A 78 3.83 6.07 16.81
CA GLU A 78 3.95 7.52 16.86
C GLU A 78 5.41 7.94 17.02
N ILE A 79 5.86 8.89 16.20
CA ILE A 79 7.20 9.44 16.31
C ILE A 79 7.20 10.98 16.31
N SER A 80 8.27 11.55 16.84
CA SER A 80 8.66 12.93 16.59
C SER A 80 10.16 12.93 16.29
N ALA A 81 10.48 12.99 15.00
CA ALA A 81 11.88 13.00 14.56
C ALA A 81 12.66 14.18 15.13
N LEU A 82 12.01 15.36 15.25
CA LEU A 82 12.62 16.55 15.84
C LEU A 82 13.02 16.36 17.31
N LYS A 83 12.20 15.62 18.08
CA LYS A 83 12.44 15.35 19.51
C LYS A 83 13.17 14.02 19.75
N GLY A 84 13.39 13.22 18.73
CA GLY A 84 14.00 11.91 18.85
C GLY A 84 13.13 10.87 19.57
N THR A 85 11.81 11.11 19.68
CA THR A 85 10.90 10.17 20.37
C THR A 85 10.29 9.16 19.43
N GLY A 86 10.17 7.89 19.86
CA GLY A 86 9.54 6.79 19.11
C GLY A 86 10.37 6.22 17.96
N ILE A 87 11.54 6.76 17.67
CA ILE A 87 12.38 6.34 16.52
C ILE A 87 12.89 4.91 16.72
N ASP A 88 13.43 4.61 17.89
CA ASP A 88 13.96 3.28 18.20
C ASP A 88 12.86 2.22 18.19
N GLU A 89 11.66 2.57 18.65
CA GLU A 89 10.49 1.71 18.59
C GLU A 89 10.09 1.41 17.16
N ALA A 90 10.00 2.44 16.29
CA ALA A 90 9.67 2.29 14.90
C ALA A 90 10.70 1.41 14.16
N ALA A 91 11.99 1.59 14.41
CA ALA A 91 13.06 0.77 13.85
C ALA A 91 12.96 -0.69 14.33
N LYS A 92 12.72 -0.90 15.62
CA LYS A 92 12.56 -2.24 16.21
C LYS A 92 11.35 -2.97 15.61
N GLU A 93 10.21 -2.31 15.49
CA GLU A 93 9.01 -2.90 14.88
C GLU A 93 9.24 -3.24 13.40
N ALA A 94 9.96 -2.39 12.66
CA ALA A 94 10.32 -2.69 11.27
C ALA A 94 11.26 -3.91 11.16
N MET A 95 12.23 -4.05 12.04
CA MET A 95 13.11 -5.22 12.10
C MET A 95 12.34 -6.49 12.45
N GLN A 96 11.43 -6.44 13.41
CA GLN A 96 10.58 -7.56 13.77
C GLN A 96 9.65 -7.97 12.61
N ALA A 97 9.10 -7.00 11.88
CA ALA A 97 8.30 -7.26 10.71
C ALA A 97 9.10 -7.97 9.61
N ALA A 98 10.37 -7.55 9.38
CA ALA A 98 11.26 -8.19 8.43
C ALA A 98 11.63 -9.63 8.84
N GLU A 99 11.92 -9.85 10.14
CA GLU A 99 12.29 -11.16 10.68
C GLU A 99 11.13 -12.16 10.65
N SER A 100 9.90 -11.68 10.83
CA SER A 100 8.70 -12.53 10.86
C SER A 100 8.43 -13.20 9.52
N LYS A 101 8.83 -12.58 8.40
CA LYS A 101 8.57 -13.02 7.02
C LYS A 101 7.11 -13.35 6.73
N ILE A 102 6.18 -12.81 7.54
CA ILE A 102 4.75 -13.01 7.35
C ILE A 102 4.29 -12.04 6.26
N PRO A 103 3.79 -12.53 5.12
CA PRO A 103 3.26 -11.66 4.09
C PRO A 103 2.13 -10.80 4.63
N MET A 104 2.11 -9.54 4.27
CA MET A 104 1.02 -8.66 4.63
C MET A 104 -0.21 -9.01 3.82
N VAL A 105 -1.34 -9.18 4.51
CA VAL A 105 -2.64 -9.38 3.88
C VAL A 105 -3.41 -8.08 4.00
N PRO A 106 -3.71 -7.40 2.88
CA PRO A 106 -4.50 -6.18 2.91
C PRO A 106 -5.85 -6.41 3.60
N GLN A 107 -6.17 -5.59 4.59
CA GLN A 107 -7.46 -5.67 5.31
C GLN A 107 -8.57 -4.95 4.54
N HIS A 108 -8.19 -4.02 3.69
CA HIS A 108 -9.15 -3.29 2.87
C HIS A 108 -9.74 -4.18 1.78
N LYS A 109 -11.07 -4.22 1.74
CA LYS A 109 -11.83 -4.86 0.66
C LYS A 109 -12.65 -3.80 -0.06
N PHE A 110 -12.56 -3.81 -1.36
CA PHE A 110 -13.44 -2.99 -2.20
C PHE A 110 -14.89 -3.53 -2.18
N CYS A 111 -15.82 -2.82 -2.79
CA CYS A 111 -17.17 -3.37 -2.97
C CYS A 111 -17.11 -4.66 -3.81
N GLY A 112 -18.09 -5.55 -3.61
CA GLY A 112 -18.08 -6.88 -4.24
C GLY A 112 -17.89 -6.88 -5.76
N CYS A 113 -18.42 -5.88 -6.47
CA CYS A 113 -18.24 -5.76 -7.92
C CYS A 113 -16.78 -5.47 -8.30
N VAL A 114 -16.08 -4.64 -7.53
CA VAL A 114 -14.65 -4.33 -7.76
C VAL A 114 -13.77 -5.54 -7.40
N GLU A 115 -14.03 -6.21 -6.26
CA GLU A 115 -13.30 -7.43 -5.91
C GLU A 115 -13.45 -8.52 -6.97
N HIS A 116 -14.66 -8.68 -7.51
CA HIS A 116 -14.91 -9.63 -8.59
C HIS A 116 -14.13 -9.27 -9.87
N ALA A 117 -14.09 -7.99 -10.24
CA ALA A 117 -13.30 -7.53 -11.38
C ALA A 117 -11.79 -7.76 -11.17
N ILE A 118 -11.28 -7.48 -9.96
CA ILE A 118 -9.88 -7.73 -9.59
C ILE A 118 -9.56 -9.23 -9.73
N ALA A 119 -10.38 -10.12 -9.17
CA ALA A 119 -10.19 -11.57 -9.28
C ALA A 119 -10.15 -12.05 -10.73
N HIS A 120 -11.02 -11.52 -11.59
CA HIS A 120 -10.99 -11.84 -13.03
C HIS A 120 -9.72 -11.36 -13.73
N ILE A 121 -9.19 -10.21 -13.34
CA ILE A 121 -7.93 -9.70 -13.90
C ILE A 121 -6.76 -10.59 -13.45
N GLU A 122 -6.74 -11.00 -12.19
CA GLU A 122 -5.73 -11.93 -11.64
C GLU A 122 -5.70 -13.21 -12.46
N GLU A 123 -6.87 -13.85 -12.65
CA GLU A 123 -7.00 -15.09 -13.40
C GLU A 123 -6.65 -14.93 -14.89
N ALA A 124 -7.08 -13.85 -15.52
CA ALA A 124 -6.93 -13.66 -16.98
C ALA A 124 -5.53 -13.22 -17.42
N CYS A 125 -4.79 -12.50 -16.55
CA CYS A 125 -3.58 -11.80 -16.97
C CYS A 125 -2.35 -12.04 -16.06
N LEU A 126 -2.51 -12.58 -14.85
CA LEU A 126 -1.46 -12.56 -13.84
C LEU A 126 -1.12 -13.92 -13.24
N HIS A 127 -1.68 -15.00 -13.75
CA HIS A 127 -1.43 -16.37 -13.26
C HIS A 127 0.06 -16.78 -13.30
N ASP A 128 0.86 -16.16 -14.18
CA ASP A 128 2.30 -16.39 -14.28
C ASP A 128 3.13 -15.59 -13.26
N ARG A 129 2.48 -14.72 -12.46
CA ARG A 129 3.13 -13.88 -11.45
C ARG A 129 3.04 -14.51 -10.07
N PRO A 130 4.02 -14.23 -9.18
CA PRO A 130 3.93 -14.64 -7.79
C PRO A 130 2.61 -14.16 -7.15
N GLU A 131 1.90 -15.04 -6.45
CA GLU A 131 0.59 -14.78 -5.83
C GLU A 131 0.58 -13.47 -5.00
N ALA A 132 1.64 -13.23 -4.23
CA ALA A 132 1.79 -12.01 -3.43
C ALA A 132 1.86 -10.70 -4.25
N GLN A 133 2.01 -10.77 -5.57
CA GLN A 133 2.04 -9.60 -6.46
C GLN A 133 0.78 -9.46 -7.29
N GLN A 134 0.02 -10.54 -7.48
CA GLN A 134 -1.12 -10.58 -8.41
C GLN A 134 -2.14 -9.50 -8.07
N ARG A 135 -2.53 -9.38 -6.79
CA ARG A 135 -3.52 -8.40 -6.34
C ARG A 135 -3.10 -6.96 -6.65
N TRP A 136 -1.85 -6.60 -6.37
CA TRP A 136 -1.36 -5.26 -6.65
C TRP A 136 -1.40 -4.93 -8.15
N TYR A 137 -0.92 -5.85 -9.00
CA TYR A 137 -0.98 -5.67 -10.45
C TYR A 137 -2.42 -5.62 -10.96
N ALA A 138 -3.32 -6.44 -10.42
CA ALA A 138 -4.73 -6.45 -10.80
C ALA A 138 -5.42 -5.12 -10.48
N ILE A 139 -5.15 -4.53 -9.30
CA ILE A 139 -5.64 -3.20 -8.94
C ILE A 139 -5.12 -2.14 -9.92
N LYS A 140 -3.82 -2.17 -10.27
CA LYS A 140 -3.23 -1.22 -11.22
C LYS A 140 -3.77 -1.36 -12.64
N ILE A 141 -4.05 -2.57 -13.09
CA ILE A 141 -4.73 -2.81 -14.37
C ILE A 141 -6.17 -2.28 -14.31
N PHE A 142 -6.88 -2.51 -13.20
CA PHE A 142 -8.23 -2.00 -12.99
C PHE A 142 -8.27 -0.46 -13.00
N GLU A 143 -7.30 0.20 -12.36
CA GLU A 143 -7.11 1.66 -12.35
C GLU A 143 -6.62 2.21 -13.69
N ARG A 144 -6.24 1.35 -14.64
CA ARG A 144 -5.65 1.72 -15.94
C ARG A 144 -4.37 2.52 -15.80
N ASP A 145 -3.47 2.08 -14.91
CA ASP A 145 -2.14 2.70 -14.78
C ASP A 145 -1.32 2.40 -16.04
N ASP A 146 -1.14 3.43 -16.89
CA ASP A 146 -0.49 3.32 -18.20
C ASP A 146 0.91 2.69 -18.10
N LYS A 147 1.68 3.02 -17.06
CA LYS A 147 3.04 2.49 -16.89
C LYS A 147 3.04 1.01 -16.56
N VAL A 148 2.06 0.55 -15.78
CA VAL A 148 1.90 -0.87 -15.48
C VAL A 148 1.39 -1.62 -16.70
N LEU A 149 0.47 -1.06 -17.46
CA LEU A 149 -0.02 -1.65 -18.72
C LEU A 149 1.10 -1.79 -19.73
N GLU A 150 1.95 -0.78 -19.91
CA GLU A 150 3.14 -0.84 -20.76
C GLU A 150 4.13 -1.91 -20.29
N GLN A 151 4.43 -1.96 -18.97
CA GLN A 151 5.33 -2.94 -18.39
C GLN A 151 4.86 -4.39 -18.59
N LEU A 152 3.55 -4.61 -18.56
CA LEU A 152 2.93 -5.92 -18.75
C LEU A 152 2.64 -6.25 -20.23
N ASN A 153 2.91 -5.33 -21.15
CA ASN A 153 2.54 -5.44 -22.57
C ASN A 153 1.03 -5.72 -22.77
N ILE A 154 0.18 -5.16 -21.93
CA ILE A 154 -1.28 -5.31 -22.02
C ILE A 154 -1.82 -4.15 -22.87
N PRO A 155 -2.37 -4.43 -24.09
CA PRO A 155 -2.99 -3.39 -24.91
C PRO A 155 -4.19 -2.77 -24.18
N ASP A 156 -4.35 -1.45 -24.27
CA ASP A 156 -5.44 -0.69 -23.63
C ASP A 156 -6.85 -1.24 -23.97
N ARG A 157 -7.05 -1.73 -25.18
CA ARG A 157 -8.28 -2.43 -25.59
C ARG A 157 -8.59 -3.68 -24.77
N LYS A 158 -7.58 -4.36 -24.23
CA LYS A 158 -7.76 -5.57 -23.42
C LYS A 158 -8.15 -5.19 -21.99
N SER A 159 -7.56 -4.16 -21.44
CA SER A 159 -7.93 -3.60 -20.13
C SER A 159 -9.37 -3.07 -20.12
N THR A 160 -9.81 -2.44 -21.21
CA THR A 160 -11.19 -1.96 -21.39
C THR A 160 -12.21 -3.11 -21.41
N ARG A 161 -11.91 -4.24 -22.05
CA ARG A 161 -12.80 -5.42 -22.05
C ARG A 161 -12.90 -6.11 -20.69
N LEU A 162 -11.79 -6.18 -19.94
CA LEU A 162 -11.77 -6.75 -18.59
C LEU A 162 -12.65 -5.95 -17.62
N ASN A 163 -12.71 -4.62 -17.81
CA ASN A 163 -13.54 -3.73 -16.97
C ASN A 163 -15.01 -3.63 -17.45
N SER A 164 -15.29 -3.86 -18.74
CA SER A 164 -16.64 -3.68 -19.30
C SER A 164 -17.49 -4.96 -19.27
N SER A 165 -16.93 -6.14 -19.04
CA SER A 165 -17.70 -7.38 -18.85
C SER A 165 -18.61 -7.38 -17.61
N HIS A 166 -18.57 -6.31 -16.79
CA HIS A 166 -19.37 -6.13 -15.58
C HIS A 166 -20.35 -4.95 -15.64
N ALA A 167 -20.43 -4.23 -16.76
CA ALA A 167 -21.41 -3.14 -16.94
C ALA A 167 -22.77 -3.63 -17.47
N GLU A 168 -22.95 -4.93 -17.69
CA GLU A 168 -24.18 -5.53 -18.22
C GLU A 168 -24.81 -6.55 -17.25
N LEU A 169 -24.83 -6.21 -15.94
CA LEU A 169 -25.67 -6.93 -14.97
C LEU A 169 -26.45 -5.96 -14.10
#